data_baed69bf7c41d7bf0a422fe73d16c94d
#
_entry.id   baed69bf7c41d7bf0a422fe73d16c94d
#
_cell.length_a   1.000
_cell.length_b   1.000
_cell.length_c   1.000
_cell.angle_alpha   90.00
_cell.angle_beta   90.00
_cell.angle_gamma   90.00
#
_symmetry.space_group_name_H-M   'P 1'
#
loop_
_entity.id
_entity.type
_entity.pdbx_description
1 polymer ?
#
loop_
_entity_poly.entity_id
_entity_poly.type
_entity_poly.pdbx_seq_one_letter_code
_entity_poly.pdbx_strand_id
1 'polypeptide(L)'
;MKKKILMVCEAFGGGVFAYVAQLCNDMCQEFDVYLAYSLRPQTPKNYKEVLDERVHLIQVKSFGGSIFNIAKDIQVIKELRAVAEDVKPDLIHLHSSIAGGLGRLAFSGKNIPVVYTPHGYAHILMGKGGLKLKGYEIMEKVLGKRPCITLTCCKSEDDVAKTLTKRTAYVETGVNLKDLSESLDGIKPIKNDKFTVYTLGRTCVQKQPELFNRIAELVPEARFVWIGGGELDHLLTAPNLDLTGWKPRKEALAMGKGADVFILCSLGEAIAMSLIENMFMGKLILVSNVMGNKSVINNGVNGFVCDKAEDYATRIKEAMKHFPQNLCDQAVADVHNIYNTDAMAKKYVKFYNDAINGKYK
;
A
#
# COMPACT_ATOMS: atom_id res chain seq x y z
N MET A 1 11.77 -24.33 -19.05
CA MET A 1 11.02 -24.26 -17.78
C MET A 1 10.99 -22.80 -17.35
N LYS A 2 9.84 -22.33 -16.82
CA LYS A 2 9.75 -20.99 -16.22
C LYS A 2 10.69 -20.90 -15.01
N LYS A 3 11.22 -19.70 -14.76
CA LYS A 3 11.98 -19.42 -13.54
C LYS A 3 11.04 -19.42 -12.33
N LYS A 4 11.51 -19.92 -11.18
CA LYS A 4 10.72 -20.04 -9.95
C LYS A 4 10.93 -18.84 -9.05
N ILE A 5 9.84 -18.20 -8.65
CA ILE A 5 9.84 -17.10 -7.71
C ILE A 5 9.17 -17.54 -6.40
N LEU A 6 9.90 -17.46 -5.28
CA LEU A 6 9.33 -17.67 -3.94
C LEU A 6 8.99 -16.33 -3.29
N MET A 7 7.72 -16.01 -3.22
CA MET A 7 7.22 -14.86 -2.47
C MET A 7 6.95 -15.25 -1.02
N VAL A 8 7.35 -14.43 -0.06
CA VAL A 8 7.14 -14.67 1.37
C VAL A 8 6.38 -13.50 1.97
N CYS A 9 5.17 -13.73 2.42
CA CYS A 9 4.27 -12.70 2.97
C CYS A 9 3.66 -13.14 4.30
N GLU A 10 4.15 -12.56 5.41
CA GLU A 10 3.58 -12.80 6.74
C GLU A 10 2.37 -11.87 6.99
N ALA A 11 2.42 -10.61 6.51
CA ALA A 11 1.36 -9.62 6.67
C ALA A 11 0.22 -9.82 5.65
N PHE A 12 -0.30 -11.06 5.51
CA PHE A 12 -1.26 -11.43 4.46
C PHE A 12 -2.68 -10.95 4.78
N GLY A 13 -2.85 -9.60 4.81
CA GLY A 13 -4.12 -8.93 5.08
C GLY A 13 -4.10 -7.46 4.62
N GLY A 14 -5.27 -6.85 4.46
CA GLY A 14 -5.42 -5.47 4.04
C GLY A 14 -4.71 -5.12 2.73
N GLY A 15 -4.07 -3.97 2.66
CA GLY A 15 -3.37 -3.49 1.45
C GLY A 15 -2.21 -4.36 1.00
N VAL A 16 -1.47 -4.99 1.94
CA VAL A 16 -0.36 -5.89 1.59
C VAL A 16 -0.90 -7.16 0.93
N PHE A 17 -2.03 -7.70 1.41
CA PHE A 17 -2.70 -8.83 0.75
C PHE A 17 -3.08 -8.48 -0.69
N ALA A 18 -3.78 -7.34 -0.89
CA ALA A 18 -4.23 -6.93 -2.22
C ALA A 18 -3.05 -6.77 -3.19
N TYR A 19 -1.97 -6.16 -2.72
CA TYR A 19 -0.75 -5.98 -3.51
C TYR A 19 -0.08 -7.32 -3.88
N VAL A 20 0.16 -8.19 -2.89
CA VAL A 20 0.87 -9.47 -3.09
C VAL A 20 0.05 -10.44 -3.91
N ALA A 21 -1.26 -10.51 -3.69
CA ALA A 21 -2.15 -11.35 -4.49
C ALA A 21 -2.15 -10.92 -5.96
N GLN A 22 -2.30 -9.63 -6.23
CA GLN A 22 -2.24 -9.10 -7.60
C GLN A 22 -0.87 -9.38 -8.24
N LEU A 23 0.23 -9.12 -7.51
CA LEU A 23 1.58 -9.39 -8.01
C LEU A 23 1.79 -10.87 -8.33
N CYS A 24 1.31 -11.79 -7.48
CA CYS A 24 1.38 -13.23 -7.76
C CYS A 24 0.64 -13.58 -9.06
N ASN A 25 -0.58 -13.06 -9.22
CA ASN A 25 -1.41 -13.31 -10.41
C ASN A 25 -0.73 -12.78 -11.68
N ASP A 26 -0.19 -11.56 -11.64
CA ASP A 26 0.52 -10.97 -12.78
C ASP A 26 1.79 -11.76 -13.13
N MET A 27 2.54 -12.17 -12.13
CA MET A 27 3.81 -12.87 -12.33
C MET A 27 3.64 -14.33 -12.82
N CYS A 28 2.50 -14.98 -12.59
CA CYS A 28 2.22 -16.34 -13.09
C CYS A 28 2.24 -16.46 -14.61
N GLN A 29 2.12 -15.35 -15.35
CA GLN A 29 2.23 -15.37 -16.80
C GLN A 29 3.66 -15.75 -17.24
N GLU A 30 4.68 -15.20 -16.55
CA GLU A 30 6.09 -15.32 -16.94
C GLU A 30 6.88 -16.29 -16.06
N PHE A 31 6.48 -16.47 -14.81
CA PHE A 31 7.20 -17.24 -13.79
C PHE A 31 6.35 -18.37 -13.21
N ASP A 32 7.02 -19.33 -12.56
CA ASP A 32 6.40 -20.32 -11.69
C ASP A 32 6.40 -19.76 -10.25
N VAL A 33 5.23 -19.36 -9.76
CA VAL A 33 5.09 -18.55 -8.55
C VAL A 33 4.68 -19.39 -7.36
N TYR A 34 5.48 -19.34 -6.29
CA TYR A 34 5.24 -19.96 -5.00
C TYR A 34 5.00 -18.86 -3.95
N LEU A 35 3.90 -18.92 -3.21
CA LEU A 35 3.56 -17.98 -2.15
C LEU A 35 3.60 -18.66 -0.79
N ALA A 36 4.66 -18.38 -0.01
CA ALA A 36 4.76 -18.73 1.40
C ALA A 36 4.06 -17.66 2.25
N TYR A 37 2.93 -17.98 2.87
CA TYR A 37 2.06 -17.02 3.55
C TYR A 37 1.67 -17.43 4.96
N SER A 38 1.19 -16.48 5.75
CA SER A 38 0.58 -16.72 7.06
C SER A 38 -0.84 -16.15 7.13
N LEU A 39 -1.76 -16.92 7.71
CA LEU A 39 -3.13 -16.44 7.94
C LEU A 39 -3.16 -15.47 9.12
N ARG A 40 -3.89 -14.38 8.96
CA ARG A 40 -4.15 -13.36 9.98
C ARG A 40 -5.65 -13.10 10.13
N PRO A 41 -6.11 -12.51 11.25
CA PRO A 41 -7.52 -12.12 11.39
C PRO A 41 -8.05 -11.25 10.25
N GLN A 42 -7.16 -10.45 9.62
CA GLN A 42 -7.49 -9.56 8.51
C GLN A 42 -7.36 -10.21 7.13
N THR A 43 -6.94 -11.48 7.04
CA THR A 43 -6.90 -12.21 5.75
C THR A 43 -8.33 -12.44 5.27
N PRO A 44 -8.69 -12.06 4.04
CA PRO A 44 -10.01 -12.32 3.49
C PRO A 44 -10.35 -13.80 3.49
N LYS A 45 -11.58 -14.16 3.85
CA LYS A 45 -12.00 -15.58 3.89
C LYS A 45 -11.88 -16.25 2.52
N ASN A 46 -12.11 -15.50 1.46
CA ASN A 46 -12.04 -15.95 0.06
C ASN A 46 -10.66 -15.74 -0.58
N TYR A 47 -9.58 -15.62 0.20
CA TYR A 47 -8.24 -15.30 -0.32
C TYR A 47 -7.75 -16.26 -1.42
N LYS A 48 -8.19 -17.52 -1.39
CA LYS A 48 -7.83 -18.51 -2.42
C LYS A 48 -8.52 -18.25 -3.76
N GLU A 49 -9.72 -17.66 -3.73
CA GLU A 49 -10.49 -17.34 -4.94
C GLU A 49 -9.94 -16.08 -5.64
N VAL A 50 -9.21 -15.24 -4.90
CA VAL A 50 -8.55 -14.02 -5.43
C VAL A 50 -7.25 -14.37 -6.14
N LEU A 51 -6.61 -15.48 -5.77
CA LEU A 51 -5.34 -15.91 -6.34
C LEU A 51 -5.57 -16.77 -7.59
N ASP A 52 -4.74 -16.57 -8.60
CA ASP A 52 -4.71 -17.41 -9.80
C ASP A 52 -4.39 -18.87 -9.40
N GLU A 53 -5.06 -19.83 -10.01
CA GLU A 53 -4.91 -21.27 -9.73
C GLU A 53 -3.48 -21.80 -9.95
N ARG A 54 -2.67 -21.08 -10.73
CA ARG A 54 -1.26 -21.38 -10.98
C ARG A 54 -0.33 -21.00 -9.85
N VAL A 55 -0.79 -20.23 -8.86
CA VAL A 55 0.02 -19.85 -7.70
C VAL A 55 0.08 -21.01 -6.71
N HIS A 56 1.29 -21.50 -6.45
CA HIS A 56 1.51 -22.56 -5.47
C HIS A 56 1.50 -22.00 -4.04
N LEU A 57 0.50 -22.37 -3.27
CA LEU A 57 0.29 -21.85 -1.91
C LEU A 57 0.98 -22.71 -0.85
N ILE A 58 1.84 -22.11 -0.02
CA ILE A 58 2.58 -22.77 1.07
C ILE A 58 2.29 -22.01 2.37
N GLN A 59 1.54 -22.61 3.29
CA GLN A 59 1.26 -21.96 4.57
C GLN A 59 2.43 -22.15 5.54
N VAL A 60 3.07 -21.06 5.97
CA VAL A 60 4.10 -21.05 7.01
C VAL A 60 3.42 -20.89 8.37
N LYS A 61 3.31 -21.97 9.13
CA LYS A 61 2.54 -22.03 10.37
C LYS A 61 3.25 -21.37 11.56
N SER A 62 4.57 -21.30 11.53
CA SER A 62 5.38 -20.74 12.60
C SER A 62 5.36 -19.21 12.68
N PHE A 63 4.92 -18.50 11.64
CA PHE A 63 4.73 -17.06 11.72
C PHE A 63 3.74 -16.70 12.82
N GLY A 64 4.17 -15.92 13.78
CA GLY A 64 3.34 -15.52 14.93
C GLY A 64 3.52 -14.05 15.27
N GLY A 65 2.75 -13.19 14.71
CA GLY A 65 2.39 -11.80 15.08
C GLY A 65 3.39 -10.84 15.74
N SER A 66 4.56 -11.26 16.19
CA SER A 66 5.60 -10.41 16.83
C SER A 66 6.99 -10.97 16.58
N ILE A 67 7.88 -10.17 16.03
CA ILE A 67 9.33 -10.38 16.11
C ILE A 67 9.76 -10.03 17.53
N PHE A 68 10.51 -10.80 18.18
CA PHE A 68 11.07 -10.72 19.56
C PHE A 68 10.71 -11.94 20.43
N ASN A 69 10.16 -13.00 19.78
CA ASN A 69 10.11 -14.32 20.39
C ASN A 69 11.18 -15.20 19.73
N ILE A 70 12.40 -15.19 20.29
CA ILE A 70 13.57 -15.83 19.68
C ILE A 70 13.33 -17.27 19.28
N ALA A 71 12.62 -18.07 20.10
CA ALA A 71 12.33 -19.47 19.80
C ALA A 71 11.42 -19.62 18.56
N LYS A 72 10.37 -18.80 18.45
CA LYS A 72 9.49 -18.78 17.28
C LYS A 72 10.21 -18.23 16.06
N ASP A 73 11.01 -17.19 16.20
CA ASP A 73 11.76 -16.58 15.09
C ASP A 73 12.74 -17.59 14.48
N ILE A 74 13.43 -18.39 15.32
CA ILE A 74 14.29 -19.49 14.86
C ILE A 74 13.48 -20.56 14.12
N GLN A 75 12.28 -20.90 14.60
CA GLN A 75 11.40 -21.86 13.92
C GLN A 75 10.94 -21.36 12.54
N VAL A 76 10.55 -20.08 12.44
CA VAL A 76 10.22 -19.45 11.15
C VAL A 76 11.41 -19.52 10.19
N ILE A 77 12.60 -19.18 10.63
CA ILE A 77 13.83 -19.25 9.81
C ILE A 77 14.08 -20.66 9.30
N LYS A 78 13.90 -21.69 10.13
CA LYS A 78 14.04 -23.09 9.73
C LYS A 78 12.98 -23.50 8.70
N GLU A 79 11.72 -23.14 8.94
CA GLU A 79 10.61 -23.46 8.04
C GLU A 79 10.78 -22.76 6.68
N LEU A 80 11.18 -21.48 6.65
CA LEU A 80 11.48 -20.77 5.40
C LEU A 80 12.62 -21.40 4.61
N ARG A 81 13.68 -21.90 5.28
CA ARG A 81 14.77 -22.61 4.62
C ARG A 81 14.31 -23.94 4.01
N ALA A 82 13.52 -24.73 4.75
CA ALA A 82 12.93 -25.96 4.24
C ALA A 82 12.06 -25.71 3.00
N VAL A 83 11.19 -24.68 3.04
CA VAL A 83 10.39 -24.28 1.88
C VAL A 83 11.29 -23.93 0.67
N ALA A 84 12.37 -23.19 0.88
CA ALA A 84 13.27 -22.83 -0.21
C ALA A 84 14.07 -24.03 -0.74
N GLU A 85 14.42 -25.01 0.10
CA GLU A 85 15.06 -26.28 -0.31
C GLU A 85 14.15 -27.14 -1.18
N ASP A 86 12.84 -27.18 -0.86
CA ASP A 86 11.84 -27.93 -1.62
C ASP A 86 11.51 -27.25 -2.96
N VAL A 87 11.28 -25.93 -2.93
CA VAL A 87 10.90 -25.13 -4.11
C VAL A 87 12.09 -24.96 -5.07
N LYS A 88 13.30 -24.77 -4.55
CA LYS A 88 14.52 -24.41 -5.29
C LYS A 88 14.31 -23.18 -6.16
N PRO A 89 13.99 -22.01 -5.56
CA PRO A 89 13.64 -20.81 -6.31
C PRO A 89 14.88 -20.19 -7.00
N ASP A 90 14.63 -19.54 -8.13
CA ASP A 90 15.62 -18.70 -8.82
C ASP A 90 15.71 -17.30 -8.18
N LEU A 91 14.66 -16.86 -7.46
CA LEU A 91 14.60 -15.60 -6.71
C LEU A 91 13.66 -15.74 -5.52
N ILE A 92 13.99 -15.08 -4.40
CA ILE A 92 13.14 -15.00 -3.21
C ILE A 92 12.72 -13.54 -3.02
N HIS A 93 11.41 -13.29 -2.86
CA HIS A 93 10.88 -11.95 -2.60
C HIS A 93 10.14 -11.91 -1.27
N LEU A 94 10.63 -11.08 -0.35
CA LEU A 94 10.13 -10.92 1.01
C LEU A 94 9.25 -9.68 1.09
N HIS A 95 8.04 -9.80 1.63
CA HIS A 95 7.08 -8.71 1.75
C HIS A 95 6.79 -8.38 3.21
N SER A 96 6.86 -7.11 3.58
CA SER A 96 6.66 -6.53 4.91
C SER A 96 7.84 -6.73 5.89
N SER A 97 7.81 -5.95 6.99
CA SER A 97 8.94 -5.86 7.93
C SER A 97 9.27 -7.18 8.62
N ILE A 98 8.28 -8.01 8.99
CA ILE A 98 8.54 -9.27 9.71
C ILE A 98 9.12 -10.32 8.75
N ALA A 99 8.47 -10.57 7.61
CA ALA A 99 9.01 -11.48 6.60
C ALA A 99 10.34 -10.98 6.06
N GLY A 100 10.49 -9.65 5.87
CA GLY A 100 11.75 -9.02 5.49
C GLY A 100 12.87 -9.21 6.51
N GLY A 101 12.57 -9.07 7.80
CA GLY A 101 13.54 -9.29 8.89
C GLY A 101 14.00 -10.74 8.97
N LEU A 102 13.05 -11.66 9.17
CA LEU A 102 13.34 -13.09 9.34
C LEU A 102 13.85 -13.74 8.05
N GLY A 103 13.31 -13.34 6.88
CA GLY A 103 13.78 -13.83 5.60
C GLY A 103 15.21 -13.41 5.28
N ARG A 104 15.59 -12.15 5.56
CA ARG A 104 16.99 -11.71 5.41
C ARG A 104 17.95 -12.42 6.37
N LEU A 105 17.46 -12.97 7.51
CA LEU A 105 18.24 -13.86 8.38
C LEU A 105 18.27 -15.30 7.86
N ALA A 106 17.17 -15.78 7.26
CA ALA A 106 17.08 -17.12 6.69
C ALA A 106 17.97 -17.28 5.44
N PHE A 107 18.02 -16.28 4.58
CA PHE A 107 18.65 -16.33 3.27
C PHE A 107 19.85 -15.38 3.17
N SER A 108 20.95 -15.89 2.61
CA SER A 108 22.20 -15.11 2.52
C SER A 108 22.19 -14.06 1.42
N GLY A 109 21.38 -14.25 0.37
CA GLY A 109 21.38 -13.42 -0.84
C GLY A 109 22.61 -13.60 -1.75
N LYS A 110 23.53 -14.53 -1.42
CA LYS A 110 24.78 -14.75 -2.19
C LYS A 110 24.55 -15.63 -3.43
N ASN A 111 23.82 -16.72 -3.26
CA ASN A 111 23.61 -17.71 -4.33
C ASN A 111 22.28 -17.45 -5.07
N ILE A 112 21.21 -17.17 -4.32
CA ILE A 112 19.89 -16.83 -4.84
C ILE A 112 19.63 -15.36 -4.51
N PRO A 113 19.26 -14.52 -5.48
CA PRO A 113 18.90 -13.12 -5.20
C PRO A 113 17.71 -13.05 -4.26
N VAL A 114 17.87 -12.25 -3.21
CA VAL A 114 16.82 -11.97 -2.23
C VAL A 114 16.38 -10.53 -2.42
N VAL A 115 15.09 -10.35 -2.66
CA VAL A 115 14.42 -9.06 -2.78
C VAL A 115 13.59 -8.81 -1.53
N TYR A 116 13.51 -7.58 -1.08
CA TYR A 116 12.71 -7.17 0.07
C TYR A 116 11.89 -5.93 -0.28
N THR A 117 10.57 -6.03 -0.14
CA THR A 117 9.65 -4.89 -0.23
C THR A 117 9.05 -4.58 1.14
N PRO A 118 9.36 -3.42 1.74
CA PRO A 118 8.87 -3.05 3.08
C PRO A 118 7.36 -2.77 3.13
N HIS A 119 6.74 -2.31 2.05
CA HIS A 119 5.36 -1.78 2.01
C HIS A 119 5.13 -0.63 2.99
N GLY A 120 6.08 0.28 3.05
CA GLY A 120 6.18 1.31 4.06
C GLY A 120 6.97 0.84 5.29
N TYR A 121 8.06 1.52 5.56
CA TYR A 121 8.85 1.23 6.76
C TYR A 121 8.05 1.53 8.03
N ALA A 122 7.93 0.56 8.94
CA ALA A 122 7.12 0.70 10.15
C ALA A 122 7.49 1.95 11.00
N HIS A 123 8.78 2.28 11.08
CA HIS A 123 9.25 3.47 11.80
C HIS A 123 8.89 4.81 11.13
N ILE A 124 8.50 4.78 9.85
CA ILE A 124 8.04 5.95 9.11
C ILE A 124 6.52 6.05 9.15
N LEU A 125 5.82 4.93 8.90
CA LEU A 125 4.35 4.91 8.84
C LEU A 125 3.68 5.25 10.16
N MET A 126 4.30 4.88 11.28
CA MET A 126 3.71 5.06 12.61
C MET A 126 4.09 6.41 13.27
N GLY A 127 4.82 7.28 12.57
CA GLY A 127 5.21 8.59 13.08
C GLY A 127 6.31 8.54 14.16
N LYS A 128 6.48 9.65 14.90
CA LYS A 128 7.50 9.74 15.96
C LYS A 128 7.05 8.97 17.20
N GLY A 129 7.84 8.00 17.67
CA GLY A 129 7.67 7.50 19.03
C GLY A 129 8.03 6.05 19.32
N GLY A 130 8.61 5.86 20.48
CA GLY A 130 8.77 4.61 21.22
C GLY A 130 9.99 3.75 20.88
N LEU A 131 10.48 3.03 21.91
CA LEU A 131 11.62 2.09 21.80
C LEU A 131 11.42 1.05 20.69
N LYS A 132 10.17 0.63 20.47
CA LYS A 132 9.82 -0.37 19.45
C LYS A 132 10.13 0.10 18.04
N LEU A 133 9.83 1.36 17.71
CA LEU A 133 10.10 1.93 16.37
C LEU A 133 11.59 2.12 16.14
N LYS A 134 12.36 2.52 17.18
CA LYS A 134 13.82 2.53 17.12
C LYS A 134 14.40 1.13 16.88
N GLY A 135 13.80 0.10 17.47
CA GLY A 135 14.17 -1.29 17.20
C GLY A 135 14.01 -1.69 15.74
N TYR A 136 12.88 -1.32 15.10
CA TYR A 136 12.68 -1.53 13.68
C TYR A 136 13.69 -0.77 12.81
N GLU A 137 13.97 0.48 13.13
CA GLU A 137 14.97 1.29 12.39
C GLU A 137 16.38 0.67 12.49
N ILE A 138 16.80 0.24 13.70
CA ILE A 138 18.08 -0.44 13.90
C ILE A 138 18.14 -1.75 13.11
N MET A 139 17.06 -2.54 13.16
CA MET A 139 16.96 -3.78 12.39
C MET A 139 17.12 -3.52 10.90
N GLU A 140 16.44 -2.53 10.35
CA GLU A 140 16.55 -2.17 8.94
C GLU A 140 17.98 -1.73 8.57
N LYS A 141 18.65 -0.91 9.40
CA LYS A 141 20.05 -0.50 9.20
C LYS A 141 21.05 -1.68 9.24
N VAL A 142 20.84 -2.62 10.16
CA VAL A 142 21.72 -3.80 10.30
C VAL A 142 21.51 -4.77 9.15
N LEU A 143 20.25 -5.12 8.85
CA LEU A 143 19.90 -6.07 7.79
C LEU A 143 20.07 -5.47 6.38
N GLY A 144 20.01 -4.16 6.23
CA GLY A 144 20.31 -3.46 4.99
C GLY A 144 21.76 -3.61 4.50
N LYS A 145 22.68 -4.02 5.38
CA LYS A 145 24.08 -4.34 5.00
C LYS A 145 24.22 -5.71 4.32
N ARG A 146 23.21 -6.57 4.43
CA ARG A 146 23.23 -7.90 3.79
C ARG A 146 23.05 -7.77 2.26
N PRO A 147 23.51 -8.75 1.47
CA PRO A 147 23.35 -8.74 0.00
C PRO A 147 21.89 -9.06 -0.39
N CYS A 148 20.98 -8.17 -0.03
CA CYS A 148 19.57 -8.18 -0.36
C CYS A 148 19.25 -6.90 -1.15
N ILE A 149 18.38 -7.00 -2.14
CA ILE A 149 17.92 -5.86 -2.94
C ILE A 149 16.64 -5.33 -2.29
N THR A 150 16.63 -4.08 -1.87
CA THR A 150 15.39 -3.45 -1.40
C THR A 150 14.64 -2.88 -2.60
N LEU A 151 13.46 -3.43 -2.87
CA LEU A 151 12.56 -2.98 -3.93
C LEU A 151 11.38 -2.25 -3.30
N THR A 152 11.31 -0.95 -3.47
CA THR A 152 10.27 -0.13 -2.84
C THR A 152 9.08 0.12 -3.76
N CYS A 153 7.96 0.57 -3.18
CA CYS A 153 6.72 0.79 -3.90
C CYS A 153 6.65 2.14 -4.60
N CYS A 154 7.59 3.05 -4.31
CA CYS A 154 7.65 4.37 -4.92
C CYS A 154 9.04 5.01 -4.77
N LYS A 155 9.27 6.07 -5.54
CA LYS A 155 10.54 6.79 -5.55
C LYS A 155 10.93 7.37 -4.17
N SER A 156 10.00 7.96 -3.44
CA SER A 156 10.30 8.56 -2.14
C SER A 156 10.61 7.52 -1.06
N GLU A 157 10.04 6.32 -1.15
CA GLU A 157 10.43 5.20 -0.30
C GLU A 157 11.82 4.68 -0.68
N ASP A 158 12.18 4.68 -1.98
CA ASP A 158 13.51 4.34 -2.46
C ASP A 158 14.58 5.34 -1.96
N ASP A 159 14.24 6.63 -1.92
CA ASP A 159 15.15 7.64 -1.38
C ASP A 159 15.44 7.40 0.12
N VAL A 160 14.46 6.91 0.90
CA VAL A 160 14.69 6.43 2.26
C VAL A 160 15.52 5.13 2.25
N ALA A 161 15.19 4.17 1.39
CA ALA A 161 15.91 2.89 1.32
C ALA A 161 17.41 3.10 1.03
N LYS A 162 17.79 4.08 0.22
CA LYS A 162 19.19 4.44 -0.06
C LYS A 162 19.97 4.87 1.18
N THR A 163 19.31 5.35 2.23
CA THR A 163 19.94 5.66 3.51
C THR A 163 20.24 4.41 4.35
N LEU A 164 19.57 3.29 4.05
CA LEU A 164 19.62 2.03 4.80
C LEU A 164 20.45 0.96 4.10
N THR A 165 20.48 0.96 2.76
CA THR A 165 21.16 -0.07 1.95
C THR A 165 21.71 0.51 0.64
N LYS A 166 22.70 -0.18 0.07
CA LYS A 166 23.33 0.21 -1.21
C LYS A 166 22.61 -0.37 -2.44
N ARG A 167 21.77 -1.39 -2.26
CA ARG A 167 21.06 -2.08 -3.35
C ARG A 167 19.59 -1.77 -3.28
N THR A 168 19.16 -0.76 -4.00
CA THR A 168 17.78 -0.33 -4.06
C THR A 168 17.26 -0.22 -5.49
N ALA A 169 15.98 -0.39 -5.65
CA ALA A 169 15.20 -0.08 -6.83
C ALA A 169 13.77 0.24 -6.40
N TYR A 170 12.96 0.78 -7.29
CA TYR A 170 11.54 0.95 -7.03
C TYR A 170 10.69 0.57 -8.24
N VAL A 171 9.48 0.12 -7.94
CA VAL A 171 8.41 -0.10 -8.91
C VAL A 171 7.16 0.55 -8.33
N GLU A 172 6.56 1.48 -9.06
CA GLU A 172 5.35 2.16 -8.63
C GLU A 172 4.20 1.16 -8.49
N THR A 173 3.49 1.26 -7.37
CA THR A 173 2.29 0.47 -7.13
C THR A 173 1.20 0.83 -8.15
N GLY A 174 0.56 -0.18 -8.71
CA GLY A 174 -0.56 -0.03 -9.61
C GLY A 174 -1.85 -0.67 -9.09
N VAL A 175 -2.98 -0.22 -9.60
CA VAL A 175 -4.30 -0.85 -9.42
C VAL A 175 -4.69 -1.64 -10.67
N ASN A 176 -5.46 -2.70 -10.50
CA ASN A 176 -6.02 -3.44 -11.62
C ASN A 176 -7.16 -2.63 -12.24
N LEU A 177 -6.90 -2.01 -13.40
CA LEU A 177 -7.86 -1.13 -14.07
C LEU A 177 -9.10 -1.88 -14.51
N LYS A 178 -8.95 -3.13 -14.95
CA LYS A 178 -10.10 -3.96 -15.38
C LYS A 178 -11.03 -4.24 -14.20
N ASP A 179 -10.49 -4.77 -13.10
CA ASP A 179 -11.27 -5.08 -11.90
C ASP A 179 -11.92 -3.82 -11.30
N LEU A 180 -11.19 -2.69 -11.33
CA LEU A 180 -11.71 -1.43 -10.82
C LEU A 180 -12.82 -0.89 -11.72
N SER A 181 -12.66 -0.97 -13.04
CA SER A 181 -13.68 -0.58 -14.02
C SER A 181 -14.92 -1.45 -13.88
N GLU A 182 -14.77 -2.79 -13.82
CA GLU A 182 -15.87 -3.74 -13.60
C GLU A 182 -16.57 -3.51 -12.25
N SER A 183 -15.78 -3.22 -11.19
CA SER A 183 -16.32 -2.87 -9.87
C SER A 183 -17.13 -1.58 -9.88
N LEU A 184 -16.84 -0.66 -10.78
CA LEU A 184 -17.54 0.62 -10.93
C LEU A 184 -18.69 0.57 -11.94
N ASP A 185 -18.72 -0.48 -12.78
CA ASP A 185 -19.80 -0.62 -13.79
C ASP A 185 -21.15 -0.83 -13.13
N GLY A 186 -22.16 -0.16 -13.69
CA GLY A 186 -23.53 -0.18 -13.15
C GLY A 186 -23.71 0.42 -11.76
N ILE A 187 -22.64 0.88 -11.09
CA ILE A 187 -22.78 1.59 -9.82
C ILE A 187 -23.32 3.00 -10.05
N LYS A 188 -24.50 3.26 -9.54
CA LYS A 188 -25.06 4.61 -9.49
C LYS A 188 -24.43 5.41 -8.35
N PRO A 189 -23.96 6.64 -8.59
CA PRO A 189 -23.43 7.50 -7.53
C PRO A 189 -24.54 7.81 -6.51
N ILE A 190 -24.19 7.76 -5.23
CA ILE A 190 -25.05 8.29 -4.17
C ILE A 190 -24.87 9.81 -4.21
N LYS A 191 -25.80 10.49 -4.91
CA LYS A 191 -25.76 11.95 -5.04
C LYS A 191 -26.01 12.63 -3.68
N ASN A 192 -25.30 13.70 -3.46
CA ASN A 192 -25.44 14.56 -2.31
C ASN A 192 -25.90 15.95 -2.77
N ASP A 193 -26.73 16.61 -1.95
CA ASP A 193 -27.19 17.97 -2.22
C ASP A 193 -26.13 19.05 -1.94
N LYS A 194 -25.05 18.66 -1.27
CA LYS A 194 -23.93 19.53 -0.90
C LYS A 194 -22.64 19.04 -1.52
N PHE A 195 -21.72 19.98 -1.77
CA PHE A 195 -20.34 19.67 -2.11
C PHE A 195 -19.75 18.71 -1.06
N THR A 196 -19.28 17.55 -1.49
CA THR A 196 -18.97 16.44 -0.60
C THR A 196 -17.49 16.10 -0.66
N VAL A 197 -16.88 16.14 0.53
CA VAL A 197 -15.50 15.78 0.79
C VAL A 197 -15.48 14.46 1.54
N TYR A 198 -14.66 13.49 1.14
CA TYR A 198 -14.63 12.22 1.83
C TYR A 198 -13.25 11.62 1.97
N THR A 199 -13.15 10.69 2.89
CA THR A 199 -12.03 9.76 3.03
C THR A 199 -12.56 8.36 3.29
N LEU A 200 -11.70 7.34 3.14
CA LEU A 200 -12.06 5.97 3.47
C LEU A 200 -10.91 5.23 4.13
N GLY A 201 -11.25 4.40 5.09
CA GLY A 201 -10.30 3.58 5.82
C GLY A 201 -10.57 3.50 7.31
N ARG A 202 -9.63 2.89 8.03
CA ARG A 202 -9.73 2.74 9.47
C ARG A 202 -9.48 4.08 10.19
N THR A 203 -10.31 4.40 11.17
CA THR A 203 -10.08 5.55 12.07
C THR A 203 -9.00 5.18 13.09
N CYS A 204 -7.76 5.50 12.77
CA CYS A 204 -6.57 5.19 13.56
C CYS A 204 -5.56 6.34 13.52
N VAL A 205 -4.57 6.30 14.42
CA VAL A 205 -3.54 7.35 14.51
C VAL A 205 -2.88 7.65 13.16
N GLN A 206 -2.58 6.63 12.36
CA GLN A 206 -1.97 6.80 11.04
C GLN A 206 -2.82 7.68 10.12
N LYS A 207 -4.15 7.53 10.15
CA LYS A 207 -5.09 8.22 9.25
C LYS A 207 -5.53 9.59 9.72
N GLN A 208 -5.11 10.01 10.92
CA GLN A 208 -5.35 11.35 11.51
C GLN A 208 -6.83 11.82 11.47
N PRO A 209 -7.77 11.13 12.15
CA PRO A 209 -9.16 11.56 12.18
C PRO A 209 -9.33 12.97 12.78
N GLU A 210 -8.48 13.38 13.73
CA GLU A 210 -8.49 14.75 14.29
C GLU A 210 -8.25 15.82 13.22
N LEU A 211 -7.28 15.58 12.31
CA LEU A 211 -7.00 16.50 11.21
C LEU A 211 -8.20 16.58 10.25
N PHE A 212 -8.80 15.43 9.90
CA PHE A 212 -9.98 15.42 9.05
C PHE A 212 -11.18 16.15 9.70
N ASN A 213 -11.40 15.93 11.00
CA ASN A 213 -12.41 16.65 11.78
C ASN A 213 -12.17 18.16 11.75
N ARG A 214 -10.92 18.59 11.99
CA ARG A 214 -10.55 20.01 11.96
C ARG A 214 -10.77 20.65 10.59
N ILE A 215 -10.51 19.92 9.50
CA ILE A 215 -10.79 20.39 8.13
C ILE A 215 -12.31 20.58 7.95
N ALA A 216 -13.14 19.65 8.45
CA ALA A 216 -14.59 19.74 8.37
C ALA A 216 -15.12 20.98 9.12
N GLU A 217 -14.61 21.28 10.32
CA GLU A 217 -14.96 22.50 11.07
C GLU A 217 -14.62 23.79 10.32
N LEU A 218 -13.53 23.79 9.54
CA LEU A 218 -13.09 24.96 8.77
C LEU A 218 -13.91 25.20 7.48
N VAL A 219 -14.70 24.21 7.03
CA VAL A 219 -15.53 24.29 5.82
C VAL A 219 -16.96 23.81 6.13
N PRO A 220 -17.72 24.56 6.96
CA PRO A 220 -19.06 24.16 7.38
C PRO A 220 -20.08 24.09 6.23
N GLU A 221 -19.80 24.71 5.10
CA GLU A 221 -20.65 24.72 3.89
C GLU A 221 -20.62 23.38 3.15
N ALA A 222 -19.52 22.61 3.26
CA ALA A 222 -19.38 21.30 2.64
C ALA A 222 -19.85 20.19 3.58
N ARG A 223 -20.23 19.06 3.00
CA ARG A 223 -20.46 17.79 3.72
C ARG A 223 -19.18 16.99 3.76
N PHE A 224 -18.85 16.45 4.92
CA PHE A 224 -17.73 15.54 5.10
C PHE A 224 -18.22 14.14 5.38
N VAL A 225 -17.52 13.13 4.85
CA VAL A 225 -17.88 11.73 5.04
C VAL A 225 -16.62 10.89 5.31
N TRP A 226 -16.60 10.18 6.44
CA TRP A 226 -15.61 9.15 6.70
C TRP A 226 -16.23 7.78 6.47
N ILE A 227 -15.74 7.04 5.46
CA ILE A 227 -16.20 5.69 5.17
C ILE A 227 -15.25 4.70 5.84
N GLY A 228 -15.71 4.02 6.89
CA GLY A 228 -14.93 3.13 7.73
C GLY A 228 -15.13 3.42 9.20
N GLY A 229 -14.29 2.84 10.06
CA GLY A 229 -14.37 3.04 11.50
C GLY A 229 -13.22 2.36 12.22
N GLY A 230 -13.07 2.62 13.51
CA GLY A 230 -12.02 2.04 14.35
C GLY A 230 -11.92 2.67 15.72
N GLU A 231 -10.74 2.59 16.31
CA GLU A 231 -10.49 2.98 17.71
C GLU A 231 -10.62 4.49 17.99
N LEU A 232 -10.53 5.33 16.95
CA LEU A 232 -10.57 6.80 17.10
C LEU A 232 -11.84 7.43 16.51
N ASP A 233 -12.93 6.68 16.39
CA ASP A 233 -14.23 7.17 15.88
C ASP A 233 -14.74 8.38 16.68
N HIS A 234 -14.50 8.40 17.97
CA HIS A 234 -14.90 9.47 18.90
C HIS A 234 -14.28 10.84 18.62
N LEU A 235 -13.24 10.92 17.76
CA LEU A 235 -12.58 12.16 17.35
C LEU A 235 -13.28 12.86 16.17
N LEU A 236 -14.27 12.20 15.53
CA LEU A 236 -15.02 12.72 14.39
C LEU A 236 -16.33 13.34 14.90
N THR A 237 -16.30 14.60 15.30
CA THR A 237 -17.40 15.30 16.02
C THR A 237 -17.95 16.52 15.28
N ALA A 238 -17.35 16.93 14.17
CA ALA A 238 -17.79 18.10 13.42
C ALA A 238 -19.24 17.95 12.94
N PRO A 239 -20.10 18.98 13.04
CA PRO A 239 -21.55 18.88 12.79
C PRO A 239 -21.90 18.59 11.31
N ASN A 240 -20.98 18.83 10.40
CA ASN A 240 -21.10 18.57 8.97
C ASN A 240 -20.36 17.29 8.52
N LEU A 241 -20.00 16.41 9.48
CA LEU A 241 -19.26 15.18 9.24
C LEU A 241 -20.10 13.94 9.58
N ASP A 242 -20.20 13.03 8.64
CA ASP A 242 -20.84 11.73 8.80
C ASP A 242 -19.79 10.61 8.88
N LEU A 243 -19.80 9.84 9.96
CA LEU A 243 -19.06 8.58 10.10
C LEU A 243 -19.99 7.44 9.73
N THR A 244 -19.69 6.71 8.65
CA THR A 244 -20.59 5.68 8.12
C THR A 244 -20.39 4.29 8.73
N GLY A 245 -19.27 4.06 9.42
CA GLY A 245 -18.80 2.71 9.71
C GLY A 245 -18.32 1.98 8.44
N TRP A 246 -17.94 0.71 8.61
CA TRP A 246 -17.51 -0.12 7.49
C TRP A 246 -18.66 -0.42 6.53
N LYS A 247 -18.40 -0.22 5.24
CA LYS A 247 -19.36 -0.45 4.15
C LYS A 247 -18.87 -1.55 3.21
N PRO A 248 -19.78 -2.34 2.61
CA PRO A 248 -19.43 -3.20 1.49
C PRO A 248 -18.77 -2.39 0.38
N ARG A 249 -17.78 -2.99 -0.33
CA ARG A 249 -17.00 -2.29 -1.37
C ARG A 249 -17.89 -1.55 -2.38
N LYS A 250 -18.96 -2.20 -2.84
CA LYS A 250 -19.91 -1.60 -3.81
C LYS A 250 -20.56 -0.32 -3.28
N GLU A 251 -20.95 -0.30 -2.02
CA GLU A 251 -21.56 0.87 -1.36
C GLU A 251 -20.52 1.99 -1.17
N ALA A 252 -19.31 1.64 -0.70
CA ALA A 252 -18.22 2.59 -0.55
C ALA A 252 -17.86 3.26 -1.89
N LEU A 253 -17.80 2.49 -2.99
CA LEU A 253 -17.57 3.01 -4.33
C LEU A 253 -18.71 3.91 -4.80
N ALA A 254 -19.98 3.57 -4.51
CA ALA A 254 -21.14 4.41 -4.85
C ALA A 254 -21.09 5.77 -4.13
N MET A 255 -20.69 5.77 -2.85
CA MET A 255 -20.48 7.00 -2.07
C MET A 255 -19.33 7.82 -2.65
N GLY A 256 -18.19 7.18 -2.95
CA GLY A 256 -17.05 7.84 -3.59
C GLY A 256 -17.37 8.41 -4.96
N LYS A 257 -18.15 7.71 -5.80
CA LYS A 257 -18.62 8.24 -7.09
C LYS A 257 -19.47 9.51 -6.93
N GLY A 258 -20.25 9.60 -5.86
CA GLY A 258 -21.13 10.74 -5.57
C GLY A 258 -20.44 11.93 -4.90
N ALA A 259 -19.19 11.77 -4.43
CA ALA A 259 -18.42 12.84 -3.79
C ALA A 259 -17.58 13.63 -4.81
N ASP A 260 -17.11 14.81 -4.40
CA ASP A 260 -16.32 15.73 -5.23
C ASP A 260 -14.82 15.61 -4.94
N VAL A 261 -14.45 15.52 -3.66
CA VAL A 261 -13.07 15.57 -3.19
C VAL A 261 -12.74 14.33 -2.35
N PHE A 262 -11.62 13.71 -2.64
CA PHE A 262 -11.01 12.69 -1.78
C PHE A 262 -9.85 13.29 -0.98
N ILE A 263 -9.86 13.07 0.33
CA ILE A 263 -8.78 13.51 1.24
C ILE A 263 -8.06 12.30 1.83
N LEU A 264 -6.73 12.38 1.88
CA LEU A 264 -5.89 11.42 2.59
C LEU A 264 -4.96 12.17 3.56
N CYS A 265 -5.36 12.22 4.83
CA CYS A 265 -4.68 12.97 5.90
C CYS A 265 -3.54 12.19 6.59
N SER A 266 -3.07 11.08 6.06
CA SER A 266 -2.19 10.15 6.77
C SER A 266 -0.89 10.78 7.29
N LEU A 267 -0.39 10.29 8.44
CA LEU A 267 0.95 10.58 8.97
C LEU A 267 2.07 9.93 8.15
N GLY A 268 1.77 8.87 7.43
CA GLY A 268 2.71 8.16 6.57
C GLY A 268 2.00 7.16 5.68
N GLU A 269 2.44 7.05 4.45
CA GLU A 269 2.00 6.08 3.45
C GLU A 269 3.20 5.58 2.66
N ALA A 270 3.13 4.34 2.16
CA ALA A 270 3.97 3.91 1.05
C ALA A 270 3.32 4.42 -0.25
N ILE A 271 2.30 3.72 -0.74
CA ILE A 271 1.30 4.21 -1.67
C ILE A 271 -0.05 3.65 -1.22
N ALA A 272 -1.01 4.52 -0.96
CA ALA A 272 -2.35 4.08 -0.62
C ALA A 272 -3.11 3.67 -1.88
N MET A 273 -3.59 2.42 -1.94
CA MET A 273 -4.43 1.93 -3.05
C MET A 273 -5.68 2.81 -3.23
N SER A 274 -6.29 3.24 -2.12
CA SER A 274 -7.42 4.15 -2.15
C SER A 274 -7.12 5.49 -2.82
N LEU A 275 -5.89 5.99 -2.75
CA LEU A 275 -5.49 7.19 -3.46
C LEU A 275 -5.58 6.97 -4.98
N ILE A 276 -4.98 5.89 -5.48
CA ILE A 276 -5.00 5.58 -6.91
C ILE A 276 -6.42 5.27 -7.40
N GLU A 277 -7.22 4.55 -6.63
CA GLU A 277 -8.63 4.27 -6.94
C GLU A 277 -9.45 5.58 -7.08
N ASN A 278 -9.17 6.57 -6.23
CA ASN A 278 -9.85 7.87 -6.28
C ASN A 278 -9.36 8.76 -7.41
N MET A 279 -8.10 8.69 -7.76
CA MET A 279 -7.58 9.31 -8.99
C MET A 279 -8.28 8.72 -10.23
N PHE A 280 -8.42 7.39 -10.31
CA PHE A 280 -9.13 6.71 -11.38
C PHE A 280 -10.61 7.13 -11.47
N MET A 281 -11.27 7.37 -10.35
CA MET A 281 -12.65 7.87 -10.30
C MET A 281 -12.78 9.36 -10.66
N GLY A 282 -11.69 10.04 -11.01
CA GLY A 282 -11.67 11.46 -11.38
C GLY A 282 -12.03 12.39 -10.23
N LYS A 283 -11.68 12.05 -8.99
CA LYS A 283 -11.89 12.92 -7.83
C LYS A 283 -10.79 13.96 -7.73
N LEU A 284 -11.14 15.15 -7.21
CA LEU A 284 -10.12 16.08 -6.77
C LEU A 284 -9.39 15.48 -5.56
N ILE A 285 -8.08 15.40 -5.63
CA ILE A 285 -7.24 14.73 -4.63
C ILE A 285 -6.52 15.77 -3.77
N LEU A 286 -6.72 15.67 -2.45
CA LEU A 286 -5.96 16.43 -1.45
C LEU A 286 -5.26 15.47 -0.49
N VAL A 287 -3.95 15.58 -0.35
CA VAL A 287 -3.17 14.64 0.47
C VAL A 287 -2.22 15.35 1.42
N SER A 288 -1.88 14.71 2.54
CA SER A 288 -0.85 15.18 3.45
C SER A 288 0.55 15.11 2.80
N ASN A 289 1.44 16.00 3.24
CA ASN A 289 2.82 16.10 2.79
C ASN A 289 3.70 14.98 3.36
N VAL A 290 3.39 13.73 3.00
CA VAL A 290 4.15 12.55 3.43
C VAL A 290 4.72 11.78 2.25
N MET A 291 5.67 10.90 2.55
CA MET A 291 6.51 10.20 1.59
C MET A 291 5.73 9.60 0.41
N GLY A 292 4.80 8.67 0.64
CA GLY A 292 4.07 8.00 -0.42
C GLY A 292 3.15 8.92 -1.21
N ASN A 293 2.46 9.84 -0.52
CA ASN A 293 1.54 10.77 -1.16
C ASN A 293 2.25 11.67 -2.19
N LYS A 294 3.42 12.21 -1.83
CA LYS A 294 4.25 13.06 -2.73
C LYS A 294 4.86 12.31 -3.91
N SER A 295 4.91 11.00 -3.84
CA SER A 295 5.37 10.19 -4.99
C SER A 295 4.28 10.05 -6.05
N VAL A 296 3.03 10.22 -5.68
CA VAL A 296 1.86 10.06 -6.55
C VAL A 296 1.30 11.43 -6.95
N ILE A 297 1.18 12.35 -5.98
CA ILE A 297 0.59 13.66 -6.23
C ILE A 297 1.66 14.70 -6.49
N ASN A 298 1.64 15.22 -7.71
CA ASN A 298 2.39 16.40 -8.13
C ASN A 298 1.53 17.64 -7.88
N ASN A 299 1.93 18.43 -6.86
CA ASN A 299 1.13 19.54 -6.33
C ASN A 299 0.74 20.56 -7.42
N GLY A 300 -0.56 20.79 -7.57
CA GLY A 300 -1.13 21.70 -8.57
C GLY A 300 -1.17 21.15 -10.00
N VAL A 301 -0.84 19.86 -10.21
CA VAL A 301 -0.87 19.20 -11.52
C VAL A 301 -1.94 18.10 -11.57
N ASN A 302 -1.93 17.15 -10.62
CA ASN A 302 -2.89 16.05 -10.53
C ASN A 302 -3.59 15.96 -9.16
N GLY A 303 -3.46 17.00 -8.34
CA GLY A 303 -4.01 17.14 -6.99
C GLY A 303 -3.24 18.14 -6.18
N PHE A 304 -3.50 18.21 -4.87
CA PHE A 304 -2.82 19.12 -3.96
C PHE A 304 -2.18 18.38 -2.79
N VAL A 305 -0.98 18.84 -2.41
CA VAL A 305 -0.27 18.41 -1.20
C VAL A 305 -0.44 19.52 -0.14
N CYS A 306 -0.92 19.14 1.04
CA CYS A 306 -1.30 20.05 2.12
C CYS A 306 -0.51 19.71 3.40
N ASP A 307 -0.08 20.76 4.13
CA ASP A 307 0.69 20.61 5.37
C ASP A 307 -0.18 20.68 6.62
N LYS A 308 -1.26 21.48 6.59
CA LYS A 308 -2.12 21.77 7.73
C LYS A 308 -3.59 21.90 7.30
N ALA A 309 -4.51 21.86 8.26
CA ALA A 309 -5.96 21.92 8.03
C ALA A 309 -6.41 23.11 7.16
N GLU A 310 -5.77 24.27 7.36
CA GLU A 310 -6.09 25.50 6.63
C GLU A 310 -5.78 25.40 5.13
N ASP A 311 -4.74 24.63 4.76
CA ASP A 311 -4.39 24.42 3.35
C ASP A 311 -5.48 23.59 2.66
N TYR A 312 -5.92 22.49 3.29
CA TYR A 312 -7.05 21.70 2.79
C TYR A 312 -8.32 22.53 2.65
N ALA A 313 -8.67 23.28 3.72
CA ALA A 313 -9.86 24.12 3.73
C ALA A 313 -9.84 25.18 2.61
N THR A 314 -8.68 25.77 2.35
CA THR A 314 -8.48 26.73 1.26
C THR A 314 -8.76 26.07 -0.10
N ARG A 315 -8.15 24.91 -0.37
CA ARG A 315 -8.33 24.17 -1.64
C ARG A 315 -9.77 23.70 -1.84
N ILE A 316 -10.44 23.26 -0.77
CA ILE A 316 -11.87 22.88 -0.85
C ILE A 316 -12.73 24.10 -1.19
N LYS A 317 -12.54 25.23 -0.52
CA LYS A 317 -13.29 26.46 -0.78
C LYS A 317 -13.03 27.03 -2.17
N GLU A 318 -11.81 26.92 -2.68
CA GLU A 318 -11.48 27.27 -4.07
C GLU A 318 -12.23 26.35 -5.07
N ALA A 319 -12.21 25.03 -4.82
CA ALA A 319 -12.89 24.04 -5.67
C ALA A 319 -14.41 24.20 -5.66
N MET A 320 -15.01 24.61 -4.53
CA MET A 320 -16.45 24.94 -4.46
C MET A 320 -16.82 26.11 -5.35
N LYS A 321 -15.92 27.07 -5.59
CA LYS A 321 -16.13 28.23 -6.47
C LYS A 321 -15.80 27.92 -7.92
N HIS A 322 -14.68 27.24 -8.14
CA HIS A 322 -14.12 26.88 -9.44
C HIS A 322 -13.47 25.50 -9.36
N PHE A 323 -14.23 24.48 -9.75
CA PHE A 323 -13.76 23.10 -9.68
C PHE A 323 -12.62 22.86 -10.68
N PRO A 324 -11.42 22.40 -10.23
CA PRO A 324 -10.25 22.25 -11.07
C PRO A 324 -10.29 20.90 -11.84
N GLN A 325 -11.18 20.74 -12.81
CA GLN A 325 -11.39 19.49 -13.55
C GLN A 325 -10.11 19.01 -14.23
N ASN A 326 -9.27 19.92 -14.72
CA ASN A 326 -8.00 19.59 -15.36
C ASN A 326 -7.04 18.80 -14.45
N LEU A 327 -7.05 19.02 -13.13
CA LEU A 327 -6.25 18.22 -12.19
C LEU A 327 -6.80 16.79 -12.07
N CYS A 328 -8.11 16.65 -12.06
CA CYS A 328 -8.76 15.35 -12.00
C CYS A 328 -8.49 14.56 -13.29
N ASP A 329 -8.57 15.20 -14.45
CA ASP A 329 -8.28 14.57 -15.74
C ASP A 329 -6.81 14.11 -15.83
N GLN A 330 -5.87 14.93 -15.33
CA GLN A 330 -4.46 14.54 -15.23
C GLN A 330 -4.25 13.37 -14.25
N ALA A 331 -4.95 13.37 -13.12
CA ALA A 331 -4.89 12.25 -12.17
C ALA A 331 -5.36 10.93 -12.81
N VAL A 332 -6.45 10.96 -13.58
CA VAL A 332 -6.94 9.79 -14.34
C VAL A 332 -5.89 9.34 -15.36
N ALA A 333 -5.31 10.27 -16.11
CA ALA A 333 -4.28 9.96 -17.11
C ALA A 333 -3.04 9.32 -16.48
N ASP A 334 -2.60 9.79 -15.29
CA ASP A 334 -1.48 9.22 -14.56
C ASP A 334 -1.75 7.78 -14.10
N VAL A 335 -2.99 7.47 -13.68
CA VAL A 335 -3.35 6.09 -13.33
C VAL A 335 -3.28 5.18 -14.56
N HIS A 336 -3.82 5.60 -15.69
CA HIS A 336 -3.78 4.81 -16.93
C HIS A 336 -2.35 4.59 -17.45
N ASN A 337 -1.44 5.54 -17.24
CA ASN A 337 -0.08 5.46 -17.78
C ASN A 337 0.95 4.89 -16.81
N ILE A 338 0.78 5.10 -15.48
CA ILE A 338 1.81 4.83 -14.48
C ILE A 338 1.34 3.87 -13.40
N TYR A 339 0.17 4.16 -12.78
CA TYR A 339 -0.28 3.51 -11.55
C TYR A 339 -1.26 2.36 -11.80
N ASN A 340 -0.97 1.53 -12.80
CA ASN A 340 -1.76 0.35 -13.14
C ASN A 340 -0.94 -0.94 -13.06
N THR A 341 -1.63 -2.07 -12.92
CA THR A 341 -0.97 -3.37 -12.74
C THR A 341 -0.21 -3.83 -13.97
N ASP A 342 -0.61 -3.46 -15.17
CA ASP A 342 0.11 -3.82 -16.40
C ASP A 342 1.49 -3.14 -16.47
N ALA A 343 1.53 -1.84 -16.13
CA ALA A 343 2.79 -1.08 -16.05
C ALA A 343 3.67 -1.62 -14.93
N MET A 344 3.07 -1.94 -13.77
CA MET A 344 3.74 -2.55 -12.63
C MET A 344 4.33 -3.91 -12.99
N ALA A 345 3.53 -4.81 -13.60
CA ALA A 345 3.94 -6.15 -13.98
C ALA A 345 5.13 -6.14 -14.95
N LYS A 346 5.10 -5.29 -15.98
CA LYS A 346 6.22 -5.15 -16.93
C LYS A 346 7.52 -4.77 -16.24
N LYS A 347 7.46 -3.84 -15.26
CA LYS A 347 8.62 -3.43 -14.47
C LYS A 347 9.11 -4.55 -13.57
N TYR A 348 8.20 -5.31 -12.93
CA TYR A 348 8.55 -6.48 -12.10
C TYR A 348 9.20 -7.59 -12.90
N VAL A 349 8.65 -7.95 -14.06
CA VAL A 349 9.23 -8.98 -14.96
C VAL A 349 10.68 -8.60 -15.33
N LYS A 350 10.86 -7.34 -15.74
CA LYS A 350 12.20 -6.82 -16.06
C LYS A 350 13.12 -6.87 -14.84
N PHE A 351 12.65 -6.41 -13.67
CA PHE A 351 13.44 -6.37 -12.44
C PHE A 351 13.85 -7.78 -11.98
N TYR A 352 12.93 -8.75 -11.98
CA TYR A 352 13.24 -10.12 -11.57
C TYR A 352 14.25 -10.76 -12.51
N ASN A 353 14.10 -10.60 -13.81
CA ASN A 353 15.08 -11.10 -14.78
C ASN A 353 16.46 -10.45 -14.59
N ASP A 354 16.52 -9.13 -14.40
CA ASP A 354 17.75 -8.39 -14.11
C ASP A 354 18.43 -8.92 -12.83
N ALA A 355 17.63 -9.17 -11.75
CA ALA A 355 18.13 -9.69 -10.48
C ALA A 355 18.66 -11.12 -10.58
N ILE A 356 17.94 -12.02 -11.25
CA ILE A 356 18.34 -13.41 -11.50
C ILE A 356 19.64 -13.44 -12.30
N ASN A 357 19.79 -12.57 -13.29
CA ASN A 357 20.99 -12.46 -14.13
C ASN A 357 22.16 -11.72 -13.44
N GLY A 358 22.01 -11.31 -12.17
CA GLY A 358 23.09 -10.79 -11.34
C GLY A 358 23.37 -9.29 -11.48
N LYS A 359 22.51 -8.51 -12.09
CA LYS A 359 22.68 -7.05 -12.27
C LYS A 359 22.82 -6.26 -10.95
N TYR A 360 22.31 -6.80 -9.84
CA TYR A 360 22.34 -6.17 -8.52
C TYR A 360 23.33 -6.83 -7.54
N LYS A 361 24.27 -7.68 -8.05
CA LYS A 361 25.32 -8.34 -7.25
C LYS A 361 26.40 -7.38 -6.78
#